data_932dc735646004874d1c90875d25526d
#
_entry.id   932dc735646004874d1c90875d25526d
#
_cell.length_a   1.000
_cell.length_b   1.000
_cell.length_c   1.000
_cell.angle_alpha   90.00
_cell.angle_beta   90.00
_cell.angle_gamma   90.00
#
_symmetry.space_group_name_H-M   'P 1'
#
loop_
_entity.id
_entity.type
_entity.pdbx_description
1 polymer ?
#
loop_
_entity_poly.entity_id
_entity_poly.type
_entity_poly.pdbx_seq_one_letter_code
_entity_poly.pdbx_strand_id
1 'polypeptide(L)'
;MYTDNFEEEILFIPARKDGEACNHLKIVTAFTDVERISSHLIKLFDGRNKEYVSGIKVDIILGMTKGTGLTQKKHDKICSLIKRLNSVSGMPQISCNYIVEGKQVHSKVYVWCRGRKAIEAFNGSANYTMNAFFVRRECMDACNPKEANHYFNSLLPDTINCFDGQIKDKVSFSSKKNVEDDVADTNLENLSWENYQTIEPVDTLEVSLLKADGSDTGYGSGVNWGIRKNGYKRNRNQAYIPYNVADHKDGFFPDVNADGTYPVFKVVTKEYDAFYMRQAQAKGKALETPESNAIIGEWIRHKLGVPDGTYITKQMLDQYGKTKVLFKKYEDGIYTLEY
;
A
#
# COMPACT_ATOMS: atom_id res chain seq x y z
N MET A 1 1.16 -0.28 -24.45
CA MET A 1 1.88 -1.12 -23.48
C MET A 1 2.49 -0.21 -22.42
N TYR A 2 2.26 -0.51 -21.15
CA TYR A 2 2.75 0.22 -20.00
C TYR A 2 3.75 -0.66 -19.28
N THR A 3 4.98 -0.21 -19.09
CA THR A 3 6.07 -0.99 -18.46
C THR A 3 6.63 -0.36 -17.20
N ASP A 4 6.41 0.95 -17.04
CA ASP A 4 6.91 1.72 -15.90
C ASP A 4 5.81 2.70 -15.44
N ASN A 5 5.69 2.91 -14.13
CA ASN A 5 4.78 3.88 -13.50
C ASN A 5 3.30 3.79 -13.93
N PHE A 6 2.84 2.60 -14.28
CA PHE A 6 1.47 2.36 -14.79
C PHE A 6 0.38 2.44 -13.70
N GLU A 7 0.75 2.67 -12.46
CA GLU A 7 -0.21 2.79 -11.36
C GLU A 7 -1.24 3.89 -11.63
N GLU A 8 -0.76 5.05 -12.07
CA GLU A 8 -1.61 6.21 -12.32
C GLU A 8 -2.60 5.95 -13.47
N GLU A 9 -2.12 5.38 -14.56
CA GLU A 9 -2.92 5.06 -15.75
C GLU A 9 -4.00 4.01 -15.44
N ILE A 10 -3.65 2.99 -14.68
CA ILE A 10 -4.57 1.86 -14.46
C ILE A 10 -5.52 2.11 -13.30
N LEU A 11 -5.07 2.74 -12.22
CA LEU A 11 -5.84 2.82 -10.97
C LEU A 11 -6.46 4.18 -10.70
N PHE A 12 -6.00 5.26 -11.37
CA PHE A 12 -6.41 6.62 -10.99
C PHE A 12 -6.96 7.46 -12.14
N ILE A 13 -6.30 7.49 -13.30
CA ILE A 13 -6.73 8.32 -14.43
C ILE A 13 -8.20 8.08 -14.81
N PRO A 14 -8.71 6.83 -14.92
CA PRO A 14 -10.10 6.62 -15.31
C PRO A 14 -11.12 7.14 -14.31
N ALA A 15 -10.72 7.35 -13.03
CA ALA A 15 -11.57 7.90 -11.98
C ALA A 15 -11.53 9.44 -11.90
N ARG A 16 -10.71 10.11 -12.72
CA ARG A 16 -10.58 11.57 -12.69
C ARG A 16 -11.85 12.27 -13.20
N LYS A 17 -12.15 13.43 -12.62
CA LYS A 17 -13.32 14.23 -12.96
C LYS A 17 -13.22 14.89 -14.33
N ASP A 18 -12.00 15.15 -14.81
CA ASP A 18 -11.69 15.74 -16.12
C ASP A 18 -11.60 14.71 -17.24
N GLY A 19 -11.71 13.41 -16.91
CA GLY A 19 -11.68 12.30 -17.85
C GLY A 19 -13.06 11.66 -18.06
N GLU A 20 -13.06 10.36 -18.35
CA GLU A 20 -14.28 9.56 -18.51
C GLU A 20 -15.09 9.39 -17.22
N ALA A 21 -14.52 9.78 -16.10
CA ALA A 21 -15.16 9.82 -14.79
C ALA A 21 -15.80 8.49 -14.37
N CYS A 22 -15.05 7.41 -14.48
CA CYS A 22 -15.49 6.08 -14.08
C CYS A 22 -15.64 5.98 -12.56
N ASN A 23 -16.67 5.30 -12.11
CA ASN A 23 -16.98 5.17 -10.69
C ASN A 23 -17.04 3.71 -10.20
N HIS A 24 -16.66 2.75 -11.03
CA HIS A 24 -16.64 1.35 -10.64
C HIS A 24 -15.45 0.64 -11.28
N LEU A 25 -14.51 0.21 -10.43
CA LEU A 25 -13.37 -0.61 -10.82
C LEU A 25 -13.63 -2.07 -10.49
N LYS A 26 -13.48 -2.94 -11.47
CA LYS A 26 -13.54 -4.39 -11.36
C LYS A 26 -12.16 -4.97 -11.59
N ILE A 27 -11.67 -5.78 -10.67
CA ILE A 27 -10.32 -6.34 -10.69
C ILE A 27 -10.42 -7.86 -10.68
N VAL A 28 -9.78 -8.51 -11.64
CA VAL A 28 -9.43 -9.93 -11.56
C VAL A 28 -7.93 -10.01 -11.33
N THR A 29 -7.50 -10.70 -10.29
CA THR A 29 -6.08 -10.84 -9.96
C THR A 29 -5.80 -12.21 -9.36
N ALA A 30 -4.62 -12.77 -9.60
CA ALA A 30 -4.22 -14.01 -8.95
C ALA A 30 -3.97 -13.81 -7.45
N PHE A 31 -3.27 -12.72 -7.10
CA PHE A 31 -2.87 -12.37 -5.74
C PHE A 31 -3.16 -10.90 -5.45
N THR A 32 -3.38 -10.58 -4.17
CA THR A 32 -3.50 -9.21 -3.68
C THR A 32 -2.85 -9.11 -2.30
N ASP A 33 -2.58 -7.90 -1.84
CA ASP A 33 -2.17 -7.59 -0.47
C ASP A 33 -2.99 -6.44 0.12
N VAL A 34 -3.04 -6.38 1.44
CA VAL A 34 -3.82 -5.37 2.18
C VAL A 34 -3.26 -3.97 2.00
N GLU A 35 -1.95 -3.87 1.81
CA GLU A 35 -1.20 -2.64 1.57
C GLU A 35 -1.65 -2.01 0.25
N ARG A 36 -1.73 -2.81 -0.83
CA ARG A 36 -2.21 -2.33 -2.14
C ARG A 36 -3.66 -1.84 -2.08
N ILE A 37 -4.53 -2.64 -1.47
CA ILE A 37 -5.94 -2.26 -1.28
C ILE A 37 -6.03 -0.95 -0.51
N SER A 38 -5.34 -0.86 0.62
CA SER A 38 -5.39 0.31 1.52
C SER A 38 -4.88 1.57 0.81
N SER A 39 -3.68 1.52 0.21
CA SER A 39 -3.06 2.68 -0.43
C SER A 39 -3.91 3.23 -1.58
N HIS A 40 -4.43 2.35 -2.44
CA HIS A 40 -5.29 2.73 -3.56
C HIS A 40 -6.55 3.45 -3.09
N LEU A 41 -7.30 2.84 -2.14
CA LEU A 41 -8.57 3.40 -1.70
C LEU A 41 -8.40 4.69 -0.90
N ILE A 42 -7.34 4.80 -0.08
CA ILE A 42 -7.02 6.03 0.65
C ILE A 42 -6.65 7.15 -0.33
N LYS A 43 -5.85 6.89 -1.36
CA LYS A 43 -5.49 7.89 -2.39
C LYS A 43 -6.72 8.40 -3.13
N LEU A 44 -7.64 7.51 -3.53
CA LEU A 44 -8.93 7.90 -4.12
C LEU A 44 -9.79 8.72 -3.14
N PHE A 45 -9.84 8.33 -1.88
CA PHE A 45 -10.59 9.03 -0.84
C PHE A 45 -10.02 10.44 -0.59
N ASP A 46 -8.72 10.60 -0.46
CA ASP A 46 -8.06 11.88 -0.23
C ASP A 46 -8.25 12.84 -1.42
N GLY A 47 -8.24 12.33 -2.65
CA GLY A 47 -8.45 13.10 -3.88
C GLY A 47 -9.92 13.34 -4.28
N ARG A 48 -10.90 12.69 -3.60
CA ARG A 48 -12.33 12.69 -4.03
C ARG A 48 -12.99 14.05 -4.20
N ASN A 49 -12.54 15.05 -3.46
CA ASN A 49 -13.10 16.40 -3.54
C ASN A 49 -12.45 17.28 -4.62
N LYS A 50 -11.31 16.86 -5.17
CA LYS A 50 -10.49 17.63 -6.10
C LYS A 50 -10.35 16.94 -7.46
N GLU A 51 -9.78 15.76 -7.46
CA GLU A 51 -9.33 15.06 -8.66
C GLU A 51 -10.26 13.94 -9.08
N TYR A 52 -10.73 13.13 -8.12
CA TYR A 52 -11.49 11.91 -8.40
C TYR A 52 -12.99 12.09 -8.16
N VAL A 53 -13.79 11.28 -8.85
CA VAL A 53 -15.23 11.22 -8.61
C VAL A 53 -15.54 10.62 -7.24
N SER A 54 -16.70 10.96 -6.69
CA SER A 54 -17.18 10.37 -5.43
C SER A 54 -17.97 9.08 -5.70
N GLY A 55 -18.15 8.28 -4.64
CA GLY A 55 -18.96 7.06 -4.70
C GLY A 55 -18.34 5.93 -5.54
N ILE A 56 -17.01 5.87 -5.59
CA ILE A 56 -16.29 4.80 -6.28
C ILE A 56 -16.56 3.46 -5.61
N LYS A 57 -16.72 2.42 -6.44
CA LYS A 57 -16.79 1.02 -6.03
C LYS A 57 -15.59 0.27 -6.58
N VAL A 58 -15.08 -0.68 -5.80
CA VAL A 58 -14.00 -1.58 -6.21
C VAL A 58 -14.41 -3.01 -5.90
N ASP A 59 -14.57 -3.83 -6.94
CA ASP A 59 -14.88 -5.25 -6.80
C ASP A 59 -13.66 -6.08 -7.22
N ILE A 60 -13.18 -6.93 -6.31
CA ILE A 60 -12.02 -7.79 -6.53
C ILE A 60 -12.46 -9.25 -6.64
N ILE A 61 -11.98 -9.95 -7.66
CA ILE A 61 -11.98 -11.41 -7.74
C ILE A 61 -10.55 -11.89 -7.54
N LEU A 62 -10.30 -12.62 -6.44
CA LEU A 62 -9.04 -13.26 -6.15
C LEU A 62 -9.03 -14.67 -6.70
N GLY A 63 -8.10 -14.95 -7.60
CA GLY A 63 -8.13 -16.15 -8.45
C GLY A 63 -7.37 -17.34 -7.90
N MET A 64 -6.25 -17.14 -7.20
CA MET A 64 -5.39 -18.20 -6.65
C MET A 64 -5.70 -18.42 -5.17
N THR A 65 -6.82 -19.10 -4.90
CA THR A 65 -7.36 -19.30 -3.54
C THR A 65 -7.32 -20.74 -3.06
N LYS A 66 -6.98 -21.68 -3.96
CA LYS A 66 -6.86 -23.11 -3.65
C LYS A 66 -5.40 -23.49 -3.38
N GLY A 67 -5.19 -24.54 -2.61
CA GLY A 67 -3.85 -25.04 -2.27
C GLY A 67 -3.10 -24.08 -1.35
N THR A 68 -2.00 -23.50 -1.83
CA THR A 68 -1.17 -22.56 -1.06
C THR A 68 -1.53 -21.09 -1.29
N GLY A 69 -2.52 -20.77 -2.13
CA GLY A 69 -2.77 -19.41 -2.63
C GLY A 69 -3.36 -18.43 -1.61
N LEU A 70 -4.01 -18.91 -0.54
CA LEU A 70 -4.60 -18.03 0.49
C LEU A 70 -4.42 -18.64 1.88
N THR A 71 -3.78 -17.90 2.78
CA THR A 71 -3.66 -18.29 4.19
C THR A 71 -4.83 -17.73 5.01
N GLN A 72 -5.13 -18.37 6.16
CA GLN A 72 -6.14 -17.85 7.10
C GLN A 72 -5.78 -16.42 7.55
N LYS A 73 -4.50 -16.17 7.88
CA LYS A 73 -4.01 -14.85 8.30
C LYS A 73 -4.29 -13.78 7.23
N LYS A 74 -4.05 -14.09 5.96
CA LYS A 74 -4.29 -13.17 4.84
C LYS A 74 -5.78 -12.87 4.65
N HIS A 75 -6.61 -13.91 4.72
CA HIS A 75 -8.06 -13.76 4.70
C HIS A 75 -8.56 -12.84 5.82
N ASP A 76 -8.11 -13.09 7.06
CA ASP A 76 -8.52 -12.30 8.23
C ASP A 76 -8.11 -10.81 8.09
N LYS A 77 -6.90 -10.55 7.59
CA LYS A 77 -6.41 -9.19 7.30
C LYS A 77 -7.26 -8.50 6.21
N ILE A 78 -7.55 -9.18 5.10
CA ILE A 78 -8.40 -8.64 4.03
C ILE A 78 -9.78 -8.31 4.57
N CYS A 79 -10.41 -9.21 5.31
CA CYS A 79 -11.74 -8.99 5.90
C CYS A 79 -11.74 -7.81 6.87
N SER A 80 -10.75 -7.73 7.76
CA SER A 80 -10.61 -6.65 8.73
C SER A 80 -10.43 -5.30 8.05
N LEU A 81 -9.58 -5.23 7.01
CA LEU A 81 -9.37 -4.03 6.21
C LEU A 81 -10.66 -3.58 5.51
N ILE A 82 -11.35 -4.49 4.82
CA ILE A 82 -12.58 -4.19 4.09
C ILE A 82 -13.68 -3.66 5.04
N LYS A 83 -13.88 -4.30 6.20
CA LYS A 83 -14.82 -3.82 7.21
C LYS A 83 -14.48 -2.39 7.65
N ARG A 84 -13.21 -2.13 7.96
CA ARG A 84 -12.74 -0.81 8.38
C ARG A 84 -12.95 0.24 7.31
N LEU A 85 -12.55 -0.02 6.06
CA LEU A 85 -12.68 0.94 4.97
C LEU A 85 -14.14 1.22 4.65
N ASN A 86 -14.98 0.20 4.54
CA ASN A 86 -16.41 0.35 4.23
C ASN A 86 -17.20 1.06 5.36
N SER A 87 -16.66 1.14 6.58
CA SER A 87 -17.28 1.90 7.69
C SER A 87 -17.00 3.40 7.64
N VAL A 88 -16.05 3.85 6.83
CA VAL A 88 -15.68 5.27 6.73
C VAL A 88 -16.57 5.97 5.70
N SER A 89 -17.30 7.00 6.12
CA SER A 89 -18.18 7.77 5.23
C SER A 89 -17.39 8.43 4.09
N GLY A 90 -17.84 8.20 2.86
CA GLY A 90 -17.20 8.73 1.64
C GLY A 90 -15.98 7.96 1.16
N MET A 91 -15.55 6.92 1.86
CA MET A 91 -14.54 5.98 1.37
C MET A 91 -15.09 5.21 0.15
N PRO A 92 -14.27 4.90 -0.86
CA PRO A 92 -14.64 3.96 -1.90
C PRO A 92 -15.13 2.63 -1.30
N GLN A 93 -16.27 2.13 -1.77
CA GLN A 93 -16.80 0.85 -1.31
C GLN A 93 -16.03 -0.29 -1.96
N ILE A 94 -15.66 -1.28 -1.17
CA ILE A 94 -14.89 -2.43 -1.65
C ILE A 94 -15.55 -3.75 -1.31
N SER A 95 -15.51 -4.70 -2.28
CA SER A 95 -15.83 -6.10 -2.07
C SER A 95 -14.70 -7.00 -2.58
N CYS A 96 -14.55 -8.17 -1.97
CA CYS A 96 -13.58 -9.18 -2.40
C CYS A 96 -14.26 -10.56 -2.45
N ASN A 97 -14.17 -11.19 -3.61
CA ASN A 97 -14.69 -12.52 -3.86
C ASN A 97 -13.55 -13.48 -4.20
N TYR A 98 -13.64 -14.71 -3.75
CA TYR A 98 -12.65 -15.77 -3.94
C TYR A 98 -13.16 -16.81 -4.94
N ILE A 99 -12.33 -17.20 -5.90
CA ILE A 99 -12.64 -18.35 -6.78
C ILE A 99 -12.64 -19.61 -5.94
N VAL A 100 -13.78 -20.30 -5.89
CA VAL A 100 -13.97 -21.56 -5.14
C VAL A 100 -14.38 -22.72 -6.02
N GLU A 101 -14.91 -22.48 -7.21
CA GLU A 101 -15.29 -23.49 -8.18
C GLU A 101 -14.45 -23.39 -9.45
N GLY A 102 -14.51 -24.39 -10.32
CA GLY A 102 -13.78 -24.41 -11.57
C GLY A 102 -12.24 -24.41 -11.41
N LYS A 103 -11.56 -23.86 -12.42
CA LYS A 103 -10.09 -23.72 -12.45
C LYS A 103 -9.67 -22.46 -11.69
N GLN A 104 -8.47 -22.51 -11.09
CA GLN A 104 -7.87 -21.30 -10.54
C GLN A 104 -7.61 -20.27 -11.64
N VAL A 105 -7.73 -18.99 -11.28
CA VAL A 105 -7.61 -17.86 -12.21
C VAL A 105 -6.30 -17.14 -11.94
N HIS A 106 -5.42 -17.07 -12.93
CA HIS A 106 -4.13 -16.39 -12.85
C HIS A 106 -4.07 -15.12 -13.69
N SER A 107 -5.16 -14.72 -14.34
CA SER A 107 -5.26 -13.50 -15.12
C SER A 107 -5.24 -12.25 -14.24
N LYS A 108 -4.75 -11.14 -14.82
CA LYS A 108 -4.76 -9.83 -14.23
C LYS A 108 -5.49 -8.90 -15.19
N VAL A 109 -6.68 -8.48 -14.78
CA VAL A 109 -7.58 -7.66 -15.60
C VAL A 109 -8.19 -6.57 -14.72
N TYR A 110 -8.15 -5.35 -15.21
CA TYR A 110 -8.69 -4.17 -14.55
C TYR A 110 -9.70 -3.53 -15.47
N VAL A 111 -10.94 -3.35 -15.01
CA VAL A 111 -12.04 -2.81 -15.86
C VAL A 111 -12.67 -1.64 -15.14
N TRP A 112 -12.58 -0.48 -15.73
CA TRP A 112 -13.28 0.70 -15.27
C TRP A 112 -14.63 0.87 -15.97
N CYS A 113 -15.64 1.12 -15.17
CA CYS A 113 -17.02 1.31 -15.63
C CYS A 113 -17.59 2.65 -15.16
N ARG A 114 -18.47 3.22 -15.97
CA ARG A 114 -19.38 4.29 -15.61
C ARG A 114 -20.80 3.70 -15.52
N GLY A 115 -21.28 3.52 -14.29
CA GLY A 115 -22.47 2.74 -14.06
C GLY A 115 -22.32 1.28 -14.55
N ARG A 116 -23.14 0.87 -15.54
CA ARG A 116 -23.06 -0.49 -16.11
C ARG A 116 -22.16 -0.60 -17.35
N LYS A 117 -21.72 0.53 -17.92
CA LYS A 117 -20.93 0.56 -19.16
C LYS A 117 -19.45 0.48 -18.84
N ALA A 118 -18.76 -0.53 -19.38
CA ALA A 118 -17.31 -0.61 -19.36
C ALA A 118 -16.75 0.45 -20.32
N ILE A 119 -15.79 1.23 -19.84
CA ILE A 119 -15.21 2.39 -20.52
C ILE A 119 -13.76 2.11 -20.87
N GLU A 120 -12.97 1.70 -19.89
CA GLU A 120 -11.54 1.38 -20.04
C GLU A 120 -11.24 0.03 -19.44
N ALA A 121 -10.27 -0.68 -19.99
CA ALA A 121 -9.77 -1.92 -19.40
C ALA A 121 -8.31 -2.15 -19.74
N PHE A 122 -7.65 -2.84 -18.83
CA PHE A 122 -6.24 -3.18 -18.92
C PHE A 122 -6.05 -4.66 -18.55
N ASN A 123 -5.09 -5.32 -19.20
CA ASN A 123 -4.66 -6.65 -18.85
C ASN A 123 -3.14 -6.77 -18.96
N GLY A 124 -2.55 -7.77 -18.32
CA GLY A 124 -1.12 -8.00 -18.38
C GLY A 124 -0.60 -8.91 -17.28
N SER A 125 0.62 -8.64 -16.80
CA SER A 125 1.30 -9.47 -15.81
C SER A 125 1.12 -8.98 -14.37
N ALA A 126 0.80 -7.69 -14.14
CA ALA A 126 0.76 -7.07 -12.81
C ALA A 126 -0.43 -7.54 -11.96
N ASN A 127 -0.15 -8.30 -10.90
CA ASN A 127 -1.11 -8.56 -9.84
C ASN A 127 -1.51 -7.27 -9.11
N TYR A 128 -2.64 -7.28 -8.43
CA TYR A 128 -3.06 -6.17 -7.57
C TYR A 128 -2.33 -6.22 -6.22
N THR A 129 -0.99 -6.08 -6.28
CA THR A 129 -0.07 -6.12 -5.14
C THR A 129 0.92 -4.96 -5.19
N MET A 130 1.48 -4.59 -4.02
CA MET A 130 2.52 -3.55 -3.96
C MET A 130 3.75 -3.93 -4.80
N ASN A 131 4.18 -5.19 -4.74
CA ASN A 131 5.32 -5.65 -5.50
C ASN A 131 5.16 -5.50 -7.01
N ALA A 132 3.98 -5.83 -7.55
CA ALA A 132 3.72 -5.70 -8.98
C ALA A 132 3.75 -4.23 -9.45
N PHE A 133 3.28 -3.29 -8.61
CA PHE A 133 3.20 -1.88 -8.99
C PHE A 133 4.47 -1.08 -8.71
N PHE A 134 5.36 -1.53 -7.81
CA PHE A 134 6.50 -0.71 -7.36
C PHE A 134 7.85 -1.40 -7.35
N VAL A 135 7.89 -2.74 -7.43
CA VAL A 135 9.15 -3.49 -7.26
C VAL A 135 9.51 -4.28 -8.51
N ARG A 136 8.52 -4.93 -9.12
CA ARG A 136 8.74 -5.81 -10.28
C ARG A 136 8.64 -5.05 -11.60
N ARG A 137 9.35 -5.55 -12.60
CA ARG A 137 9.10 -5.16 -13.99
C ARG A 137 7.88 -5.94 -14.49
N GLU A 138 6.80 -5.24 -14.66
CA GLU A 138 5.54 -5.77 -15.15
C GLU A 138 5.18 -5.11 -16.49
N CYS A 139 4.29 -5.76 -17.22
CA CYS A 139 3.79 -5.24 -18.48
C CYS A 139 2.27 -5.24 -18.44
N MET A 140 1.67 -4.08 -18.70
CA MET A 140 0.23 -3.91 -18.79
C MET A 140 -0.11 -3.33 -20.16
N ASP A 141 -1.29 -3.67 -20.69
CA ASP A 141 -1.78 -3.12 -21.94
C ASP A 141 -3.27 -2.79 -21.87
N ALA A 142 -3.69 -1.80 -22.64
CA ALA A 142 -5.11 -1.54 -22.81
C ALA A 142 -5.77 -2.67 -23.61
N CYS A 143 -6.97 -3.06 -23.21
CA CYS A 143 -7.70 -4.13 -23.88
C CYS A 143 -9.18 -3.73 -24.11
N ASN A 144 -9.94 -4.59 -24.80
CA ASN A 144 -11.34 -4.32 -25.07
C ASN A 144 -12.17 -4.29 -23.78
N PRO A 145 -12.77 -3.14 -23.38
CA PRO A 145 -13.48 -3.03 -22.12
C PRO A 145 -14.71 -3.93 -22.01
N LYS A 146 -15.43 -4.16 -23.12
CA LYS A 146 -16.62 -5.02 -23.12
C LYS A 146 -16.26 -6.48 -22.89
N GLU A 147 -15.20 -6.96 -23.55
CA GLU A 147 -14.71 -8.34 -23.40
C GLU A 147 -14.14 -8.56 -22.00
N ALA A 148 -13.34 -7.63 -21.49
CA ALA A 148 -12.79 -7.68 -20.14
C ALA A 148 -13.90 -7.67 -19.08
N ASN A 149 -14.93 -6.84 -19.24
CA ASN A 149 -16.09 -6.85 -18.34
C ASN A 149 -16.91 -8.13 -18.44
N HIS A 150 -17.07 -8.68 -19.65
CA HIS A 150 -17.72 -9.99 -19.84
C HIS A 150 -16.91 -11.07 -19.10
N TYR A 151 -15.60 -11.08 -19.22
CA TYR A 151 -14.72 -12.00 -18.53
C TYR A 151 -14.88 -11.90 -17.00
N PHE A 152 -14.82 -10.70 -16.43
CA PHE A 152 -15.07 -10.51 -14.99
C PHE A 152 -16.42 -11.10 -14.57
N ASN A 153 -17.49 -10.78 -15.31
CA ASN A 153 -18.83 -11.23 -14.96
C ASN A 153 -19.00 -12.76 -15.12
N SER A 154 -18.29 -13.39 -16.06
CA SER A 154 -18.32 -14.84 -16.25
C SER A 154 -17.71 -15.64 -15.11
N LEU A 155 -16.83 -15.01 -14.33
CA LEU A 155 -16.20 -15.62 -13.16
C LEU A 155 -17.06 -15.54 -11.89
N LEU A 156 -18.01 -14.60 -11.81
CA LEU A 156 -18.82 -14.38 -10.60
C LEU A 156 -19.56 -15.63 -10.10
N PRO A 157 -20.16 -16.49 -10.97
CA PRO A 157 -20.81 -17.73 -10.50
C PRO A 157 -19.88 -18.69 -9.76
N ASP A 158 -18.57 -18.65 -10.06
CA ASP A 158 -17.56 -19.51 -9.47
C ASP A 158 -16.96 -18.95 -8.18
N THR A 159 -17.49 -17.82 -7.69
CA THR A 159 -16.93 -17.10 -6.53
C THR A 159 -17.80 -17.20 -5.29
N ILE A 160 -17.16 -16.99 -4.15
CA ILE A 160 -17.79 -16.74 -2.85
C ILE A 160 -17.27 -15.43 -2.26
N ASN A 161 -18.15 -14.64 -1.62
CA ASN A 161 -17.72 -13.41 -0.96
C ASN A 161 -16.88 -13.73 0.28
N CYS A 162 -15.84 -12.93 0.56
CA CYS A 162 -14.95 -13.15 1.70
C CYS A 162 -15.64 -13.07 3.07
N PHE A 163 -16.86 -12.53 3.15
CA PHE A 163 -17.69 -12.50 4.37
C PHE A 163 -18.77 -13.59 4.41
N ASP A 164 -18.84 -14.45 3.42
CA ASP A 164 -19.84 -15.52 3.40
C ASP A 164 -19.60 -16.51 4.54
N GLY A 165 -20.68 -16.91 5.22
CA GLY A 165 -20.59 -17.85 6.35
C GLY A 165 -20.03 -19.23 5.97
N GLN A 166 -20.10 -19.61 4.70
CA GLN A 166 -19.57 -20.89 4.19
C GLN A 166 -18.11 -20.81 3.74
N ILE A 167 -17.41 -19.68 3.96
CA ILE A 167 -16.06 -19.47 3.46
C ILE A 167 -15.08 -20.57 3.93
N LYS A 168 -15.21 -21.02 5.17
CA LYS A 168 -14.35 -22.05 5.76
C LYS A 168 -14.56 -23.43 5.15
N ASP A 169 -15.74 -23.70 4.60
CA ASP A 169 -16.08 -24.96 3.96
C ASP A 169 -15.67 -24.98 2.48
N LYS A 170 -15.64 -23.80 1.85
CA LYS A 170 -15.38 -23.64 0.41
C LYS A 170 -13.91 -23.30 0.10
N VAL A 171 -13.19 -22.65 1.02
CA VAL A 171 -11.78 -22.24 0.84
C VAL A 171 -10.88 -23.05 1.77
N SER A 172 -9.98 -23.83 1.18
CA SER A 172 -8.93 -24.52 1.94
C SER A 172 -7.80 -23.56 2.24
N PHE A 173 -7.82 -22.93 3.42
CA PHE A 173 -6.75 -22.04 3.84
C PHE A 173 -5.46 -22.81 4.08
N SER A 174 -4.36 -22.35 3.49
CA SER A 174 -3.05 -22.93 3.70
C SER A 174 -2.55 -22.65 5.12
N SER A 175 -2.08 -23.70 5.78
CA SER A 175 -1.31 -23.58 7.03
C SER A 175 0.19 -23.37 6.78
N LYS A 176 0.67 -23.58 5.55
CA LYS A 176 2.06 -23.39 5.17
C LYS A 176 2.26 -21.95 4.69
N LYS A 177 3.37 -21.31 5.11
CA LYS A 177 3.89 -20.15 4.39
C LYS A 177 4.08 -20.58 2.94
N ASN A 178 3.48 -19.84 2.00
CA ASN A 178 3.59 -20.15 0.57
C ASN A 178 5.05 -20.05 0.14
N VAL A 179 5.66 -21.20 -0.12
CA VAL A 179 7.03 -21.28 -0.64
C VAL A 179 7.04 -21.17 -2.17
N GLU A 180 5.85 -21.18 -2.84
CA GLU A 180 5.73 -21.23 -4.30
C GLU A 180 5.20 -19.96 -4.97
N ASP A 181 4.82 -18.95 -4.21
CA ASP A 181 4.64 -17.62 -4.80
C ASP A 181 6.02 -17.02 -5.01
N ASP A 182 6.61 -17.34 -6.16
CA ASP A 182 7.86 -16.83 -6.67
C ASP A 182 8.93 -16.54 -5.60
N VAL A 183 10.04 -17.23 -5.69
CA VAL A 183 11.28 -17.08 -4.91
C VAL A 183 11.80 -15.62 -4.79
N ALA A 184 11.02 -14.63 -5.21
CA ALA A 184 11.27 -13.20 -5.12
C ALA A 184 10.19 -12.41 -4.37
N ASP A 185 9.08 -13.03 -3.96
CA ASP A 185 8.03 -12.35 -3.18
C ASP A 185 8.17 -12.69 -1.69
N THR A 186 9.17 -12.10 -1.04
CA THR A 186 9.07 -11.90 0.40
C THR A 186 7.91 -10.94 0.60
N ASN A 187 6.68 -11.47 0.59
CA ASN A 187 5.51 -10.71 0.98
C ASN A 187 5.80 -10.04 2.31
N LEU A 188 5.41 -8.77 2.46
CA LEU A 188 5.50 -8.08 3.75
C LEU A 188 4.91 -8.93 4.88
N GLU A 189 3.88 -9.74 4.59
CA GLU A 189 3.23 -10.65 5.53
C GLU A 189 4.15 -11.74 6.12
N ASN A 190 5.25 -12.07 5.46
CA ASN A 190 6.24 -13.04 5.94
C ASN A 190 7.35 -12.39 6.75
N LEU A 191 7.42 -11.06 6.75
CA LEU A 191 8.38 -10.30 7.52
C LEU A 191 7.78 -10.03 8.90
N SER A 192 8.48 -10.45 9.94
CA SER A 192 8.11 -10.14 11.32
C SER A 192 9.30 -9.55 12.07
N TRP A 193 9.01 -8.73 13.05
CA TRP A 193 10.03 -8.14 13.91
C TRP A 193 10.93 -9.22 14.55
N GLU A 194 10.33 -10.34 14.97
CA GLU A 194 11.03 -11.46 15.63
C GLU A 194 12.09 -12.07 14.73
N ASN A 195 11.88 -12.07 13.41
CA ASN A 195 12.85 -12.63 12.46
C ASN A 195 14.19 -11.89 12.48
N TYR A 196 14.18 -10.60 12.82
CA TYR A 196 15.36 -9.74 12.80
C TYR A 196 15.98 -9.49 14.17
N GLN A 197 15.43 -10.06 15.25
CA GLN A 197 15.96 -9.87 16.61
C GLN A 197 17.27 -10.63 16.87
N THR A 198 17.50 -11.71 16.13
CA THR A 198 18.67 -12.59 16.28
C THR A 198 19.69 -12.44 15.16
N ILE A 199 19.41 -11.56 14.19
CA ILE A 199 20.29 -11.31 13.04
C ILE A 199 21.03 -9.99 13.28
N GLU A 200 22.35 -10.00 13.15
CA GLU A 200 23.13 -8.76 13.20
C GLU A 200 22.89 -7.92 11.96
N PRO A 201 22.57 -6.64 12.08
CA PRO A 201 22.43 -5.76 10.95
C PRO A 201 23.79 -5.50 10.28
N VAL A 202 23.81 -5.44 8.96
CA VAL A 202 25.03 -5.07 8.22
C VAL A 202 25.36 -3.60 8.36
N ASP A 203 24.36 -2.77 8.67
CA ASP A 203 24.55 -1.33 8.88
C ASP A 203 23.41 -0.71 9.69
N THR A 204 23.66 0.45 10.29
CA THR A 204 22.68 1.19 11.08
C THR A 204 22.73 2.68 10.78
N LEU A 205 21.57 3.36 10.89
CA LEU A 205 21.45 4.79 10.66
C LEU A 205 20.40 5.42 11.57
N GLU A 206 20.79 6.44 12.33
CA GLU A 206 19.85 7.30 13.05
C GLU A 206 19.41 8.47 12.19
N VAL A 207 18.08 8.71 12.10
CA VAL A 207 17.50 9.79 11.32
C VAL A 207 16.66 10.70 12.23
N SER A 208 16.93 12.00 12.17
CA SER A 208 16.25 13.00 13.01
C SER A 208 14.80 13.23 12.57
N LEU A 209 13.87 13.34 13.54
CA LEU A 209 12.50 13.77 13.33
C LEU A 209 12.32 15.28 13.34
N LEU A 210 13.40 16.01 13.66
CA LEU A 210 13.42 17.46 13.74
C LEU A 210 13.77 18.08 12.37
N LYS A 211 13.55 19.39 12.25
CA LYS A 211 14.12 20.18 11.14
C LYS A 211 15.64 20.06 11.12
N ALA A 212 16.24 20.44 10.00
CA ALA A 212 17.68 20.39 9.80
C ALA A 212 18.47 21.22 10.84
N ASP A 213 17.88 22.29 11.37
CA ASP A 213 18.46 23.12 12.43
C ASP A 213 18.29 22.55 13.85
N GLY A 214 17.61 21.42 13.99
CA GLY A 214 17.33 20.77 15.27
C GLY A 214 16.39 21.55 16.21
N SER A 215 15.79 22.66 15.76
CA SER A 215 15.00 23.57 16.59
C SER A 215 13.68 22.98 17.04
N ASP A 216 12.95 22.35 16.13
CA ASP A 216 11.62 21.77 16.39
C ASP A 216 11.23 20.84 15.24
N THR A 217 10.05 20.20 15.34
CA THR A 217 9.37 19.56 14.22
C THR A 217 8.79 20.62 13.28
N GLY A 218 8.70 20.31 11.98
CA GLY A 218 8.13 21.25 11.02
C GLY A 218 6.61 21.38 11.13
N TYR A 219 6.07 22.58 10.97
CA TYR A 219 4.65 22.78 10.73
C TYR A 219 4.34 22.50 9.25
N GLY A 220 3.38 21.60 8.97
CA GLY A 220 3.04 21.21 7.59
C GLY A 220 4.19 20.55 6.83
N SER A 221 5.16 19.98 7.53
CA SER A 221 6.32 19.24 6.99
C SER A 221 6.75 18.17 7.97
N GLY A 222 7.61 17.23 7.54
CA GLY A 222 8.11 16.14 8.36
C GLY A 222 6.97 15.33 9.00
N VAL A 223 7.10 15.04 10.28
CA VAL A 223 6.11 14.28 11.07
C VAL A 223 4.74 14.97 11.18
N ASN A 224 4.65 16.25 10.82
CA ASN A 224 3.42 17.04 10.80
C ASN A 224 2.98 17.46 9.39
N TRP A 225 3.40 16.74 8.36
CA TRP A 225 3.10 17.12 6.97
C TRP A 225 1.60 17.22 6.68
N GLY A 226 0.76 16.40 7.31
CA GLY A 226 -0.70 16.45 7.20
C GLY A 226 -1.37 17.61 7.95
N ILE A 227 -0.65 18.31 8.85
CA ILE A 227 -1.19 19.42 9.64
C ILE A 227 -1.11 20.73 8.85
N ARG A 228 -2.25 21.33 8.49
CA ARG A 228 -2.34 22.54 7.67
C ARG A 228 -3.17 23.63 8.35
N LYS A 229 -2.77 24.90 8.19
CA LYS A 229 -3.45 26.07 8.81
C LYS A 229 -4.73 26.49 8.11
N ASN A 230 -4.85 26.38 6.82
CA ASN A 230 -5.86 27.11 6.03
C ASN A 230 -7.00 26.24 5.52
N GLY A 231 -7.62 25.40 6.36
CA GLY A 231 -8.81 24.64 5.96
C GLY A 231 -8.57 23.57 4.88
N TYR A 232 -7.33 23.36 4.48
CA TYR A 232 -6.93 22.35 3.53
C TYR A 232 -7.10 20.97 4.17
N LYS A 233 -8.10 20.23 3.71
CA LYS A 233 -8.42 18.91 4.26
C LYS A 233 -7.43 17.87 3.74
N ARG A 234 -6.35 17.64 4.49
CA ARG A 234 -5.48 16.47 4.39
C ARG A 234 -5.77 15.49 5.52
N ASN A 235 -5.43 14.22 5.34
CA ASN A 235 -5.33 13.31 6.48
C ASN A 235 -4.26 13.87 7.43
N ARG A 236 -4.64 14.18 8.66
CA ARG A 236 -3.78 14.80 9.67
C ARG A 236 -2.62 13.89 10.10
N ASN A 237 -2.74 12.58 9.87
CA ASN A 237 -1.66 11.62 10.12
C ASN A 237 -0.59 11.59 9.03
N GLN A 238 -0.81 12.22 7.86
CA GLN A 238 0.24 12.25 6.83
C GLN A 238 1.54 12.83 7.36
N ALA A 239 2.61 12.06 7.17
CA ALA A 239 3.95 12.39 7.64
C ALA A 239 5.01 11.82 6.69
N TYR A 240 6.21 12.31 6.81
CA TYR A 240 7.44 11.70 6.30
C TYR A 240 8.54 11.89 7.34
N ILE A 241 9.57 11.06 7.34
CA ILE A 241 10.75 11.26 8.16
C ILE A 241 11.69 12.19 7.38
N PRO A 242 12.05 13.39 7.92
CA PRO A 242 13.03 14.25 7.28
C PRO A 242 14.37 13.50 7.13
N TYR A 243 14.90 13.45 5.91
CA TYR A 243 16.20 12.86 5.66
C TYR A 243 17.15 13.96 5.21
N ASN A 244 17.67 14.69 6.20
CA ASN A 244 18.53 15.83 5.94
C ASN A 244 19.86 15.41 5.33
N VAL A 245 20.46 16.27 4.52
CA VAL A 245 21.74 15.98 3.85
C VAL A 245 22.83 15.58 4.85
N ALA A 246 22.80 16.11 6.07
CA ALA A 246 23.72 15.75 7.13
C ALA A 246 23.55 14.30 7.67
N ASP A 247 22.35 13.74 7.47
CA ASP A 247 22.03 12.36 7.86
C ASP A 247 22.28 11.37 6.71
N HIS A 248 22.58 11.86 5.49
CA HIS A 248 22.78 11.00 4.33
C HIS A 248 24.00 10.10 4.53
N LYS A 249 23.81 8.82 4.31
CA LYS A 249 24.83 7.78 4.34
C LYS A 249 24.80 7.02 3.02
N ASP A 250 25.85 7.15 2.24
CA ASP A 250 25.94 6.56 0.90
C ASP A 250 25.73 5.05 0.94
N GLY A 251 24.89 4.54 0.05
CA GLY A 251 24.57 3.12 -0.08
C GLY A 251 23.73 2.55 1.09
N PHE A 252 23.30 3.36 2.08
CA PHE A 252 22.46 2.85 3.16
C PHE A 252 21.07 2.52 2.63
N PHE A 253 20.34 3.50 2.04
CA PHE A 253 19.10 3.24 1.30
C PHE A 253 19.42 2.97 -0.17
N PRO A 254 18.48 2.33 -0.92
CA PRO A 254 18.68 2.09 -2.35
C PRO A 254 18.94 3.37 -3.13
N ASP A 255 19.87 3.32 -4.07
CA ASP A 255 20.20 4.44 -4.93
C ASP A 255 19.04 4.80 -5.87
N VAL A 256 19.04 6.06 -6.33
CA VAL A 256 18.09 6.53 -7.34
C VAL A 256 18.25 5.77 -8.65
N ASN A 257 17.14 5.37 -9.26
CA ASN A 257 17.13 4.73 -10.57
C ASN A 257 17.64 5.66 -11.68
N ALA A 258 18.01 5.09 -12.82
CA ALA A 258 18.47 5.85 -13.99
C ALA A 258 17.42 6.86 -14.52
N ASP A 259 16.14 6.62 -14.29
CA ASP A 259 15.01 7.51 -14.63
C ASP A 259 14.75 8.61 -13.58
N GLY A 260 15.55 8.67 -12.52
CA GLY A 260 15.41 9.64 -11.42
C GLY A 260 14.38 9.26 -10.36
N THR A 261 13.75 8.08 -10.44
CA THR A 261 12.84 7.57 -9.40
C THR A 261 13.62 6.92 -8.26
N TYR A 262 13.07 6.95 -7.06
CA TYR A 262 13.63 6.26 -5.90
C TYR A 262 12.97 4.89 -5.72
N PRO A 263 13.77 3.80 -5.67
CA PRO A 263 13.24 2.48 -5.41
C PRO A 263 12.54 2.40 -4.05
N VAL A 264 11.56 1.52 -3.94
CA VAL A 264 10.96 1.18 -2.65
C VAL A 264 11.80 0.12 -1.95
N PHE A 265 11.81 0.15 -0.62
CA PHE A 265 12.43 -0.86 0.22
C PHE A 265 11.49 -1.27 1.34
N LYS A 266 11.69 -2.47 1.87
CA LYS A 266 10.83 -3.07 2.90
C LYS A 266 11.33 -2.71 4.29
N VAL A 267 10.40 -2.31 5.15
CA VAL A 267 10.69 -1.91 6.54
C VAL A 267 9.79 -2.70 7.49
N VAL A 268 10.37 -3.23 8.54
CA VAL A 268 9.69 -3.98 9.61
C VAL A 268 9.74 -3.17 10.90
N THR A 269 8.62 -3.08 11.61
CA THR A 269 8.54 -2.47 12.94
C THR A 269 7.95 -3.46 13.94
N LYS A 270 8.17 -3.20 15.22
CA LYS A 270 7.67 -4.07 16.28
C LYS A 270 6.14 -4.06 16.39
N GLU A 271 5.51 -2.92 16.18
CA GLU A 271 4.08 -2.69 16.44
C GLU A 271 3.21 -2.81 15.19
N TYR A 272 3.80 -2.48 14.05
CA TYR A 272 3.19 -2.67 12.75
C TYR A 272 3.92 -3.81 12.06
N ASP A 273 3.19 -4.61 11.33
CA ASP A 273 3.79 -5.56 10.38
C ASP A 273 4.75 -4.80 9.43
N ALA A 274 5.25 -5.41 8.42
CA ALA A 274 6.11 -4.73 7.46
C ALA A 274 5.32 -3.79 6.55
N PHE A 275 5.98 -2.73 6.05
CA PHE A 275 5.47 -1.79 5.04
C PHE A 275 6.59 -1.33 4.12
N TYR A 276 6.22 -0.68 3.02
CA TYR A 276 7.20 -0.12 2.09
C TYR A 276 7.54 1.32 2.46
N MET A 277 8.82 1.67 2.27
CA MET A 277 9.31 3.06 2.29
C MET A 277 10.10 3.36 1.02
N ARG A 278 10.27 4.63 0.73
CA ARG A 278 11.20 5.11 -0.30
C ARG A 278 11.78 6.46 0.10
N GLN A 279 12.89 6.81 -0.50
CA GLN A 279 13.33 8.20 -0.53
C GLN A 279 12.39 9.00 -1.44
N ALA A 280 12.18 10.26 -1.14
CA ALA A 280 11.31 11.17 -1.90
C ALA A 280 11.84 12.60 -1.85
N GLN A 281 11.24 13.47 -2.65
CA GLN A 281 11.61 14.86 -2.84
C GLN A 281 12.98 15.02 -3.52
N ALA A 282 13.32 16.27 -3.90
CA ALA A 282 14.58 16.56 -4.53
C ALA A 282 15.77 16.12 -3.65
N LYS A 283 16.68 15.35 -4.20
CA LYS A 283 17.86 14.78 -3.49
C LYS A 283 17.49 13.80 -2.36
N GLY A 284 16.34 13.14 -2.41
CA GLY A 284 15.96 12.13 -1.42
C GLY A 284 15.76 12.65 0.01
N LYS A 285 15.38 13.91 0.20
CA LYS A 285 15.31 14.58 1.52
C LYS A 285 14.15 14.13 2.41
N ALA A 286 13.36 13.17 2.01
CA ALA A 286 12.26 12.61 2.76
C ALA A 286 12.27 11.10 2.66
N LEU A 287 11.91 10.42 3.74
CA LEU A 287 11.57 9.01 3.74
C LEU A 287 10.06 8.92 3.93
N GLU A 288 9.36 8.40 2.95
CA GLU A 288 7.89 8.32 2.93
C GLU A 288 7.41 6.90 2.73
N THR A 289 6.17 6.66 3.11
CA THR A 289 5.45 5.41 2.86
C THR A 289 4.60 5.59 1.60
N PRO A 290 5.00 5.02 0.43
CA PRO A 290 4.33 5.26 -0.85
C PRO A 290 2.88 4.78 -0.87
N GLU A 291 2.55 3.80 -0.05
CA GLU A 291 1.20 3.27 0.11
C GLU A 291 0.25 4.31 0.68
N SER A 292 0.66 4.91 1.77
CA SER A 292 -0.03 6.01 2.42
C SER A 292 0.93 6.74 3.36
N ASN A 293 1.14 8.01 3.14
CA ASN A 293 1.93 8.84 4.05
C ASN A 293 1.35 8.95 5.47
N ALA A 294 0.14 8.40 5.71
CA ALA A 294 -0.42 8.30 7.05
C ALA A 294 0.20 7.19 7.90
N ILE A 295 0.72 6.12 7.30
CA ILE A 295 1.29 4.96 8.01
C ILE A 295 2.38 5.40 8.99
N ILE A 296 3.39 6.11 8.50
CA ILE A 296 4.49 6.57 9.37
C ILE A 296 4.03 7.58 10.41
N GLY A 297 3.06 8.40 10.08
CA GLY A 297 2.51 9.39 11.00
C GLY A 297 1.65 8.79 12.12
N GLU A 298 0.88 7.75 11.82
CA GLU A 298 0.14 6.95 12.79
C GLU A 298 1.10 6.19 13.70
N TRP A 299 2.10 5.54 13.13
CA TRP A 299 3.12 4.82 13.88
C TRP A 299 3.84 5.71 14.90
N ILE A 300 4.31 6.90 14.50
CA ILE A 300 4.98 7.84 15.41
C ILE A 300 4.03 8.30 16.52
N ARG A 301 2.75 8.61 16.21
CA ARG A 301 1.75 9.04 17.21
C ARG A 301 1.44 7.93 18.21
N HIS A 302 1.29 6.71 17.75
CA HIS A 302 1.13 5.55 18.63
C HIS A 302 2.32 5.37 19.57
N LYS A 303 3.55 5.51 19.06
CA LYS A 303 4.77 5.47 19.91
C LYS A 303 4.78 6.53 20.98
N LEU A 304 4.35 7.74 20.64
CA LEU A 304 4.27 8.86 21.59
C LEU A 304 3.05 8.76 22.54
N GLY A 305 2.15 7.82 22.34
CA GLY A 305 0.92 7.68 23.12
C GLY A 305 -0.07 8.83 22.93
N VAL A 306 -0.04 9.50 21.76
CA VAL A 306 -0.94 10.64 21.47
C VAL A 306 -1.98 10.25 20.43
N PRO A 307 -3.18 10.90 20.46
CA PRO A 307 -4.25 10.63 19.50
C PRO A 307 -3.82 10.92 18.05
N ASP A 308 -4.45 10.23 17.11
CA ASP A 308 -4.31 10.46 15.68
C ASP A 308 -4.57 11.93 15.32
N GLY A 309 -3.75 12.43 14.36
CA GLY A 309 -3.84 13.80 13.91
C GLY A 309 -3.32 14.85 14.91
N THR A 310 -2.73 14.44 16.03
CA THR A 310 -2.09 15.37 16.98
C THR A 310 -0.87 16.04 16.33
N TYR A 311 -0.71 17.35 16.55
CA TYR A 311 0.52 18.04 16.19
C TYR A 311 1.65 17.60 17.11
N ILE A 312 2.70 17.03 16.54
CA ILE A 312 3.88 16.55 17.28
C ILE A 312 4.84 17.71 17.48
N THR A 313 5.24 17.98 18.72
CA THR A 313 6.23 19.00 19.09
C THR A 313 7.55 18.37 19.48
N LYS A 314 8.64 19.14 19.44
CA LYS A 314 9.93 18.71 19.99
C LYS A 314 9.81 18.32 21.45
N GLN A 315 9.04 19.07 22.25
CA GLN A 315 8.81 18.77 23.66
C GLN A 315 8.23 17.35 23.87
N MET A 316 7.28 16.91 23.02
CA MET A 316 6.74 15.54 23.09
C MET A 316 7.81 14.50 22.80
N LEU A 317 8.69 14.76 21.82
CA LEU A 317 9.80 13.86 21.48
C LEU A 317 10.82 13.80 22.63
N ASP A 318 11.16 14.95 23.23
CA ASP A 318 12.06 15.04 24.37
C ASP A 318 11.49 14.31 25.60
N GLN A 319 10.18 14.42 25.86
CA GLN A 319 9.48 13.69 26.93
C GLN A 319 9.48 12.18 26.69
N TYR A 320 9.36 11.75 25.44
CA TYR A 320 9.48 10.33 25.05
C TYR A 320 10.93 9.82 25.18
N GLY A 321 11.91 10.73 25.19
CA GLY A 321 13.33 10.45 25.35
C GLY A 321 14.10 10.24 24.05
N LYS A 322 13.44 10.39 22.88
CA LYS A 322 14.08 10.21 21.57
C LYS A 322 13.57 11.25 20.57
N THR A 323 14.50 11.88 19.85
CA THR A 323 14.22 12.78 18.72
C THR A 323 14.63 12.20 17.37
N LYS A 324 15.12 10.96 17.38
CA LYS A 324 15.58 10.23 16.20
C LYS A 324 14.94 8.86 16.15
N VAL A 325 14.77 8.34 14.95
CA VAL A 325 14.46 6.93 14.69
C VAL A 325 15.73 6.20 14.27
N LEU A 326 15.79 4.90 14.52
CA LEU A 326 16.90 4.03 14.15
C LEU A 326 16.48 3.07 13.04
N PHE A 327 17.14 3.16 11.90
CA PHE A 327 17.08 2.15 10.85
C PHE A 327 18.24 1.16 11.01
N LYS A 328 17.94 -0.13 10.85
CA LYS A 328 18.95 -1.19 10.73
C LYS A 328 18.76 -1.89 9.39
N LYS A 329 19.83 -2.00 8.63
CA LYS A 329 19.86 -2.66 7.31
C LYS A 329 20.37 -4.09 7.45
N TYR A 330 19.76 -5.03 6.73
CA TYR A 330 20.14 -6.44 6.74
C TYR A 330 20.60 -6.89 5.34
N GLU A 331 21.31 -8.03 5.27
CA GLU A 331 21.89 -8.56 4.03
C GLU A 331 20.83 -8.85 2.94
N ASP A 332 19.63 -9.23 3.34
CA ASP A 332 18.50 -9.49 2.45
C ASP A 332 17.84 -8.23 1.87
N GLY A 333 18.41 -7.05 2.17
CA GLY A 333 17.87 -5.76 1.72
C GLY A 333 16.63 -5.27 2.48
N ILE A 334 16.27 -5.95 3.58
CA ILE A 334 15.21 -5.53 4.49
C ILE A 334 15.79 -4.56 5.52
N TYR A 335 14.93 -3.69 6.02
CA TYR A 335 15.25 -2.75 7.11
C TYR A 335 14.33 -3.00 8.29
N THR A 336 14.82 -2.78 9.51
CA THR A 336 13.95 -2.54 10.66
C THR A 336 13.96 -1.07 11.03
N LEU A 337 12.85 -0.59 11.58
CA LEU A 337 12.68 0.78 12.05
C LEU A 337 12.26 0.77 13.51
N GLU A 338 13.06 1.44 14.34
CA GLU A 338 12.89 1.54 15.78
C GLU A 338 12.70 2.99 16.22
N TYR A 339 11.83 3.16 17.22
CA TYR A 339 11.61 4.47 17.85
C TYR A 339 11.34 4.33 19.34
#